data_2780a3e0ab64da0472cb0c6cc6d21172
#
_entry.id   2780a3e0ab64da0472cb0c6cc6d21172
#
_cell.length_a   1.000
_cell.length_b   1.000
_cell.length_c   1.000
_cell.angle_alpha   90.00
_cell.angle_beta   90.00
_cell.angle_gamma   90.00
#
_symmetry.space_group_name_H-M   'P 1'
#
loop_
_entity.id
_entity.type
_entity.pdbx_description
1 polymer ?
#
loop_
_entity_poly.entity_id
_entity_poly.type
_entity_poly.pdbx_seq_one_letter_code
_entity_poly.pdbx_strand_id
1 'polypeptide(L)'
;MGLQLALKVTDRNAAFFWIGDSRRSMLGLWSIGSAPLGLTLHIAFDVNLSDLLSAPKRLRAQGISSLTFFGEETDEPSVIGWMPAAAIYFRDPDGHLIEFLTMLDMEPDANIGIVTWSNWFGSRKFQAR
;
A
#
# COMPACT_ATOMS: atom_id res chain seq x y z
N MET A 1 -9.07 -1.39 4.27
CA MET A 1 -8.00 -1.31 5.29
C MET A 1 -8.47 -1.81 6.67
N GLY A 2 -9.74 -1.72 7.02
CA GLY A 2 -10.28 -2.25 8.29
C GLY A 2 -9.74 -1.52 9.54
N LEU A 3 -9.42 -0.23 9.41
CA LEU A 3 -8.92 0.57 10.54
C LEU A 3 -10.03 0.82 11.58
N GLN A 4 -9.66 0.80 12.85
CA GLN A 4 -10.58 1.08 13.94
C GLN A 4 -10.82 2.58 14.05
N LEU A 5 -12.10 3.01 14.07
CA LEU A 5 -12.45 4.41 14.33
C LEU A 5 -12.02 4.80 15.75
N ALA A 6 -11.25 5.89 15.85
CA ALA A 6 -10.83 6.47 17.12
C ALA A 6 -11.75 7.62 17.56
N LEU A 7 -12.07 8.54 16.63
CA LEU A 7 -12.88 9.73 16.93
C LEU A 7 -13.54 10.23 15.65
N LYS A 8 -14.80 10.68 15.76
CA LYS A 8 -15.49 11.45 14.74
C LYS A 8 -15.75 12.86 15.26
N VAL A 9 -15.33 13.86 14.48
CA VAL A 9 -15.52 15.29 14.80
C VAL A 9 -16.50 15.87 13.79
N THR A 10 -17.78 15.95 14.18
CA THR A 10 -18.89 16.30 13.26
C THR A 10 -18.90 17.75 12.82
N ASP A 11 -18.52 18.68 13.69
CA ASP A 11 -18.44 20.12 13.44
C ASP A 11 -17.32 20.49 12.45
N ARG A 12 -16.33 19.63 12.28
CA ARG A 12 -15.22 19.78 11.32
C ARG A 12 -15.25 18.78 10.17
N ASN A 13 -16.28 17.95 10.08
CA ASN A 13 -16.36 16.86 9.09
C ASN A 13 -15.05 16.06 9.01
N ALA A 14 -14.53 15.66 10.16
CA ALA A 14 -13.29 14.90 10.26
C ALA A 14 -13.52 13.58 11.00
N ALA A 15 -12.71 12.57 10.66
CA ALA A 15 -12.67 11.29 11.35
C ALA A 15 -11.23 10.83 11.53
N PHE A 16 -10.94 10.25 12.68
CA PHE A 16 -9.62 9.75 13.03
C PHE A 16 -9.69 8.25 13.26
N PHE A 17 -8.73 7.52 12.73
CA PHE A 17 -8.64 6.07 12.80
C PHE A 17 -7.29 5.65 13.40
N TRP A 18 -7.30 4.64 14.24
CA TRP A 18 -6.07 4.06 14.74
C TRP A 18 -5.33 3.29 13.64
N ILE A 19 -4.01 3.48 13.57
CA ILE A 19 -3.10 2.69 12.74
C ILE A 19 -2.34 1.73 13.65
N GLY A 20 -2.46 0.43 13.34
CA GLY A 20 -1.84 -0.64 14.14
C GLY A 20 -2.46 -0.82 15.52
N ASP A 21 -2.00 -1.81 16.24
CA ASP A 21 -2.57 -2.23 17.53
C ASP A 21 -2.09 -1.37 18.71
N SER A 22 -1.02 -0.60 18.54
CA SER A 22 -0.38 0.16 19.62
C SER A 22 -1.14 1.41 20.06
N ARG A 23 -2.14 1.87 19.28
CA ARG A 23 -2.85 3.13 19.45
C ARG A 23 -1.92 4.36 19.59
N ARG A 24 -0.76 4.30 18.93
CA ARG A 24 0.24 5.38 18.95
C ARG A 24 0.23 6.24 17.70
N SER A 25 -0.41 5.76 16.63
CA SER A 25 -0.49 6.46 15.35
C SER A 25 -1.93 6.55 14.89
N MET A 26 -2.30 7.65 14.27
CA MET A 26 -3.64 7.92 13.77
C MET A 26 -3.61 8.44 12.34
N LEU A 27 -4.58 8.01 11.54
CA LEU A 27 -4.92 8.61 10.26
C LEU A 27 -6.11 9.55 10.48
N GLY A 28 -5.93 10.82 10.15
CA GLY A 28 -6.99 11.82 10.17
C GLY A 28 -7.49 12.08 8.75
N LEU A 29 -8.80 12.00 8.55
CA LEU A 29 -9.47 12.32 7.30
C LEU A 29 -10.36 13.54 7.50
N TRP A 30 -10.24 14.55 6.63
CA TRP A 30 -11.05 15.76 6.61
C TRP A 30 -11.81 15.87 5.30
N SER A 31 -13.04 16.41 5.35
CA SER A 31 -13.73 16.76 4.11
C SER A 31 -13.05 17.95 3.43
N ILE A 32 -13.24 18.07 2.11
CA ILE A 32 -12.81 19.23 1.34
C ILE A 32 -13.37 20.51 1.97
N GLY A 33 -12.49 21.51 2.16
CA GLY A 33 -12.83 22.80 2.79
C GLY A 33 -12.57 22.85 4.29
N SER A 34 -12.43 21.72 4.96
CA SER A 34 -11.98 21.63 6.36
C SER A 34 -10.54 21.14 6.48
N ALA A 35 -9.99 20.52 5.43
CA ALA A 35 -8.61 20.10 5.38
C ALA A 35 -7.66 21.30 5.24
N PRO A 36 -6.48 21.24 5.87
CA PRO A 36 -5.47 22.31 5.77
C PRO A 36 -4.87 22.46 4.37
N LEU A 37 -4.92 21.43 3.53
CA LEU A 37 -4.35 21.40 2.19
C LEU A 37 -5.24 20.58 1.24
N GLY A 38 -5.46 21.09 0.04
CA GLY A 38 -6.16 20.39 -1.05
C GLY A 38 -5.18 19.84 -2.09
N LEU A 39 -4.43 18.79 -1.74
CA LEU A 39 -3.48 18.13 -2.65
C LEU A 39 -3.67 16.63 -2.68
N THR A 40 -3.25 16.00 -3.77
CA THR A 40 -3.21 14.54 -3.88
C THR A 40 -1.95 14.01 -3.19
N LEU A 41 -2.12 13.08 -2.28
CA LEU A 41 -1.04 12.47 -1.49
C LEU A 41 -0.67 11.10 -2.03
N HIS A 42 0.56 10.69 -1.74
CA HIS A 42 1.02 9.31 -1.78
C HIS A 42 1.33 8.87 -0.34
N ILE A 43 0.66 7.81 0.11
CA ILE A 43 0.79 7.32 1.49
C ILE A 43 1.12 5.83 1.43
N ALA A 44 2.25 5.45 2.03
CA ALA A 44 2.70 4.07 2.12
C ALA A 44 2.47 3.50 3.53
N PHE A 45 2.01 2.26 3.61
CA PHE A 45 1.83 1.51 4.84
C PHE A 45 2.70 0.25 4.80
N ASP A 46 3.51 0.08 5.82
CA ASP A 46 4.20 -1.17 6.07
C ASP A 46 3.20 -2.25 6.50
N VAL A 47 3.20 -3.37 5.80
CA VAL A 47 2.34 -4.52 6.06
C VAL A 47 3.17 -5.80 6.03
N ASN A 48 2.69 -6.88 6.65
CA ASN A 48 3.39 -8.15 6.50
C ASN A 48 3.19 -8.75 5.10
N LEU A 49 4.10 -9.63 4.68
CA LEU A 49 4.10 -10.20 3.34
C LEU A 49 2.81 -10.97 3.01
N SER A 50 2.24 -11.69 3.97
CA SER A 50 1.01 -12.45 3.74
C SER A 50 -0.18 -11.55 3.47
N ASP A 51 -0.27 -10.41 4.15
CA ASP A 51 -1.31 -9.40 3.90
C ASP A 51 -1.10 -8.71 2.56
N LEU A 52 0.15 -8.39 2.21
CA LEU A 52 0.49 -7.82 0.91
C LEU A 52 0.06 -8.73 -0.25
N LEU A 53 0.41 -10.02 -0.19
CA LEU A 53 0.08 -10.99 -1.23
C LEU A 53 -1.44 -11.25 -1.35
N SER A 54 -2.19 -11.08 -0.26
CA SER A 54 -3.65 -11.19 -0.27
C SER A 54 -4.38 -9.90 -0.66
N ALA A 55 -3.68 -8.76 -0.64
CA ALA A 55 -4.26 -7.44 -0.86
C ALA A 55 -4.99 -7.30 -2.21
N PRO A 56 -4.46 -7.76 -3.37
CA PRO A 56 -5.16 -7.64 -4.64
C PRO A 56 -6.56 -8.28 -4.62
N LYS A 57 -6.66 -9.48 -4.05
CA LYS A 57 -7.94 -10.19 -3.92
C LYS A 57 -8.92 -9.44 -3.00
N ARG A 58 -8.42 -8.92 -1.88
CA ARG A 58 -9.23 -8.16 -0.89
C ARG A 58 -9.71 -6.83 -1.47
N LEU A 59 -8.85 -6.10 -2.19
CA LEU A 59 -9.19 -4.85 -2.88
C LEU A 59 -10.27 -5.09 -3.94
N ARG A 60 -10.09 -6.11 -4.80
CA ARG A 60 -11.07 -6.48 -5.82
C ARG A 60 -12.43 -6.81 -5.22
N ALA A 61 -12.49 -7.51 -4.09
CA ALA A 61 -13.74 -7.81 -3.39
C ALA A 61 -14.48 -6.55 -2.91
N GLN A 62 -13.79 -5.40 -2.83
CA GLN A 62 -14.35 -4.09 -2.51
C GLN A 62 -14.53 -3.21 -3.76
N GLY A 63 -14.36 -3.75 -4.97
CA GLY A 63 -14.45 -2.98 -6.22
C GLY A 63 -13.28 -2.03 -6.46
N ILE A 64 -12.13 -2.28 -5.83
CA ILE A 64 -10.93 -1.45 -5.97
C ILE A 64 -9.91 -2.20 -6.82
N SER A 65 -9.44 -1.57 -7.91
CA SER A 65 -8.33 -2.11 -8.71
C SER A 65 -7.00 -1.91 -8.00
N SER A 66 -6.22 -2.97 -7.91
CA SER A 66 -4.82 -2.89 -7.50
C SER A 66 -3.93 -2.55 -8.70
N LEU A 67 -2.86 -1.79 -8.44
CA LEU A 67 -1.98 -1.23 -9.46
C LEU A 67 -0.54 -1.67 -9.25
N THR A 68 0.20 -1.79 -10.35
CA THR A 68 1.66 -1.94 -10.35
C THR A 68 2.34 -0.63 -9.94
N PHE A 69 3.66 -0.67 -9.77
CA PHE A 69 4.49 0.53 -9.62
C PHE A 69 4.28 1.54 -10.78
N PHE A 70 3.97 1.09 -11.98
CA PHE A 70 3.75 1.93 -13.17
C PHE A 70 2.29 2.39 -13.34
N GLY A 71 1.39 2.04 -12.41
CA GLY A 71 -0.01 2.43 -12.43
C GLY A 71 -0.91 1.58 -13.32
N GLU A 72 -0.45 0.43 -13.77
CA GLU A 72 -1.24 -0.55 -14.53
C GLU A 72 -1.98 -1.49 -13.59
N GLU A 73 -3.17 -1.95 -13.97
CA GLU A 73 -3.92 -2.93 -13.17
C GLU A 73 -3.15 -4.25 -13.04
N THR A 74 -3.18 -4.84 -11.84
CA THR A 74 -2.46 -6.08 -11.54
C THR A 74 -3.15 -6.90 -10.46
N ASP A 75 -2.82 -8.20 -10.43
CA ASP A 75 -3.26 -9.14 -9.38
C ASP A 75 -2.12 -9.58 -8.46
N GLU A 76 -0.93 -9.02 -8.67
CA GLU A 76 0.24 -9.35 -7.86
C GLU A 76 1.10 -8.11 -7.56
N PRO A 77 1.88 -8.11 -6.47
CA PRO A 77 2.78 -7.01 -6.15
C PRO A 77 3.89 -6.80 -7.17
N SER A 78 4.38 -5.56 -7.26
CA SER A 78 5.67 -5.22 -7.87
C SER A 78 6.79 -5.46 -6.86
N VAL A 79 7.95 -5.96 -7.32
CA VAL A 79 9.18 -6.03 -6.53
C VAL A 79 10.12 -4.95 -7.03
N ILE A 80 10.65 -4.16 -6.08
CA ILE A 80 11.53 -3.03 -6.32
C ILE A 80 12.94 -3.44 -5.89
N GLY A 81 13.84 -3.65 -6.84
CA GLY A 81 15.17 -4.22 -6.55
C GLY A 81 16.08 -3.26 -5.78
N TRP A 82 16.10 -1.99 -6.11
CA TRP A 82 16.98 -0.99 -5.50
C TRP A 82 16.58 -0.65 -4.04
N MET A 83 15.32 -0.89 -3.65
CA MET A 83 14.79 -0.65 -2.31
C MET A 83 14.32 -1.98 -1.66
N PRO A 84 14.88 -3.10 -1.88
CA PRO A 84 14.43 -4.48 -1.65
C PRO A 84 13.03 -4.59 -0.99
N ALA A 85 11.99 -4.20 -1.73
CA ALA A 85 10.62 -4.19 -1.24
C ALA A 85 9.66 -4.80 -2.25
N ALA A 86 8.58 -5.39 -1.75
CA ALA A 86 7.40 -5.70 -2.55
C ALA A 86 6.30 -4.69 -2.22
N ALA A 87 5.58 -4.21 -3.23
CA ALA A 87 4.56 -3.19 -3.07
C ALA A 87 3.36 -3.42 -3.99
N ILE A 88 2.18 -3.01 -3.54
CA ILE A 88 0.95 -2.92 -4.31
C ILE A 88 0.33 -1.55 -4.10
N TYR A 89 -0.22 -0.97 -5.14
CA TYR A 89 -0.79 0.38 -5.12
C TYR A 89 -2.28 0.33 -5.41
N PHE A 90 -3.01 1.32 -4.93
CA PHE A 90 -4.41 1.57 -5.27
C PHE A 90 -4.77 3.01 -4.98
N ARG A 91 -5.93 3.47 -5.50
CA ARG A 91 -6.41 4.83 -5.27
C ARG A 91 -7.60 4.83 -4.34
N ASP A 92 -7.66 5.84 -3.48
CA ASP A 92 -8.87 6.14 -2.74
C ASP A 92 -9.87 6.93 -3.63
N PRO A 93 -11.12 7.17 -3.17
CA PRO A 93 -12.11 7.91 -3.94
C PRO A 93 -11.71 9.35 -4.29
N ASP A 94 -10.81 9.97 -3.53
CA ASP A 94 -10.31 11.32 -3.76
C ASP A 94 -9.06 11.35 -4.66
N GLY A 95 -8.60 10.19 -5.10
CA GLY A 95 -7.46 10.04 -6.02
C GLY A 95 -6.10 9.97 -5.33
N HIS A 96 -6.04 9.91 -3.99
CA HIS A 96 -4.79 9.67 -3.28
C HIS A 96 -4.23 8.30 -3.65
N LEU A 97 -2.92 8.23 -3.85
CA LEU A 97 -2.24 6.96 -4.09
C LEU A 97 -1.91 6.32 -2.73
N ILE A 98 -2.46 5.15 -2.51
CA ILE A 98 -2.18 4.33 -1.34
C ILE A 98 -1.25 3.20 -1.76
N GLU A 99 -0.24 2.95 -0.94
CA GLU A 99 0.72 1.87 -1.14
C GLU A 99 0.71 0.95 0.09
N PHE A 100 0.62 -0.35 -0.13
CA PHE A 100 1.02 -1.36 0.84
C PHE A 100 2.37 -1.89 0.42
N LEU A 101 3.33 -1.87 1.32
CA LEU A 101 4.68 -2.36 1.06
C LEU A 101 5.17 -3.26 2.19
N THR A 102 6.12 -4.11 1.88
CA THR A 102 6.93 -4.86 2.85
C THR A 102 8.37 -4.93 2.38
N MET A 103 9.31 -4.76 3.30
CA MET A 103 10.73 -4.97 3.00
C MET A 103 11.01 -6.46 2.84
N LEU A 104 11.81 -6.82 1.85
CA LEU A 104 12.22 -8.18 1.57
C LEU A 104 13.60 -8.45 2.21
N ASP A 105 13.79 -9.66 2.68
CA ASP A 105 15.10 -10.12 3.22
C ASP A 105 16.06 -10.41 2.05
N MET A 106 16.59 -9.33 1.47
CA MET A 106 17.58 -9.36 0.40
C MET A 106 18.39 -8.06 0.38
N GLU A 107 19.61 -8.13 -0.15
CA GLU A 107 20.41 -6.94 -0.40
C GLU A 107 19.82 -6.12 -1.56
N PRO A 108 19.95 -4.77 -1.51
CA PRO A 108 19.55 -3.92 -2.63
C PRO A 108 20.31 -4.28 -3.91
N ASP A 109 19.57 -4.47 -5.00
CA ASP A 109 20.14 -4.71 -6.32
C ASP A 109 19.38 -3.91 -7.39
N ALA A 110 19.99 -2.81 -7.83
CA ALA A 110 19.39 -1.95 -8.86
C ALA A 110 19.25 -2.64 -10.23
N ASN A 111 20.03 -3.70 -10.50
CA ASN A 111 19.94 -4.42 -11.77
C ASN A 111 18.65 -5.25 -11.89
N ILE A 112 18.01 -5.59 -10.79
CA ILE A 112 16.69 -6.23 -10.80
C ILE A 112 15.64 -5.28 -11.40
N GLY A 113 15.80 -3.98 -11.19
CA GLY A 113 14.83 -2.98 -11.58
C GLY A 113 13.51 -3.14 -10.83
N ILE A 114 12.40 -3.06 -11.57
CA ILE A 114 11.05 -3.29 -11.06
C ILE A 114 10.44 -4.45 -11.84
N VAL A 115 10.09 -5.51 -11.14
CA VAL A 115 9.56 -6.75 -11.73
C VAL A 115 8.29 -7.19 -11.01
N THR A 116 7.53 -8.12 -11.59
CA THR A 116 6.38 -8.72 -10.92
C THR A 116 6.84 -9.70 -9.83
N TRP A 117 5.97 -9.94 -8.85
CA TRP A 117 6.25 -10.92 -7.79
C TRP A 117 6.55 -12.31 -8.36
N SER A 118 5.76 -12.76 -9.34
CA SER A 118 5.95 -14.08 -9.96
C SER A 118 7.30 -14.20 -10.66
N ASN A 119 7.74 -13.18 -11.39
CA ASN A 119 9.03 -13.15 -12.07
C ASN A 119 10.19 -13.16 -11.07
N TRP A 120 10.10 -12.35 -10.02
CA TRP A 120 11.12 -12.30 -8.97
C TRP A 120 11.23 -13.63 -8.22
N PHE A 121 10.10 -14.24 -7.82
CA PHE A 121 10.06 -15.49 -7.09
C PHE A 121 10.54 -16.67 -7.97
N GLY A 122 10.19 -16.66 -9.27
CA GLY A 122 10.65 -17.64 -10.24
C GLY A 122 12.15 -17.62 -10.45
N SER A 123 12.77 -16.45 -10.54
CA SER A 123 14.22 -16.30 -10.73
C SER A 123 15.04 -16.81 -9.54
N ARG A 124 14.55 -16.68 -8.31
CA ARG A 124 15.21 -17.19 -7.09
C ARG A 124 15.20 -18.72 -6.99
N LYS A 125 14.18 -19.39 -7.53
CA LYS A 125 14.18 -20.87 -7.56
C LYS A 125 15.30 -21.46 -8.42
N PHE A 126 15.79 -20.70 -9.40
CA PHE A 126 16.92 -21.11 -10.24
C PHE A 126 18.29 -20.84 -9.61
N GLN A 127 18.40 -19.92 -8.65
CA GLN A 127 19.67 -19.62 -7.95
C GLN A 127 19.92 -20.51 -6.72
N ALA A 128 18.89 -21.20 -6.24
CA ALA A 128 18.98 -22.10 -5.06
C ALA A 128 19.38 -23.56 -5.39
N ARG A 129 19.93 -23.79 -6.58
CA ARG A 129 20.47 -25.10 -6.98
C ARG A 129 21.99 -25.05 -7.03
#